data_3472a60e5fbab13b3129c8f875a2b427
#
_entry.id   3472a60e5fbab13b3129c8f875a2b427
#
_cell.length_a   1.000
_cell.length_b   1.000
_cell.length_c   1.000
_cell.angle_alpha   90.00
_cell.angle_beta   90.00
_cell.angle_gamma   90.00
#
_symmetry.space_group_name_H-M   'P 1'
#
loop_
_entity.id
_entity.type
_entity.pdbx_description
1 polymer ?
#
loop_
_entity_poly.entity_id
_entity_poly.type
_entity_poly.pdbx_seq_one_letter_code
_entity_poly.pdbx_strand_id
1 'polypeptide(L)'
;MHINANIFTFLLIITGFVAVKTREIPPFLKICHRNDPNLNECIKRSVDSLRPYLKTGIPTLQIPPCEPLRVPRIEISQSAGPISLKSTYTDIEVQGGTSFILKSVKTDIDNDRVKLKLYLPRLEMNAQYNVDGKILMLPITGNGLARGNFTDIDVTAIIQGERYQSRKTGEIHYRVTDFYVDFDVGHANIHLDNLFNGDSTLSDAMNLFLNDNWKTVAAEIKPALENTVSELFKTFSNKIYSKFPLDTLLPP
;
A
#
# COMPACT_ATOMS: atom_id res chain seq x y z
N MET A 1 -18.97 81.38 18.96
CA MET A 1 -17.85 81.22 18.02
C MET A 1 -17.71 79.74 17.76
N HIS A 2 -18.10 79.25 16.57
CA HIS A 2 -18.26 77.85 16.22
C HIS A 2 -16.93 77.29 15.72
N ILE A 3 -16.54 76.11 16.18
CA ILE A 3 -15.52 75.32 15.54
C ILE A 3 -16.08 73.89 15.34
N ASN A 4 -16.43 73.59 14.09
CA ASN A 4 -16.78 72.25 13.64
C ASN A 4 -15.49 71.44 13.47
N ALA A 5 -15.41 70.31 14.16
CA ALA A 5 -14.37 69.31 13.93
C ALA A 5 -14.96 68.12 13.19
N ASN A 6 -14.69 68.06 11.90
CA ASN A 6 -14.98 66.89 11.06
C ASN A 6 -14.05 65.73 11.44
N ILE A 7 -14.61 64.69 12.00
CA ILE A 7 -13.93 63.43 12.24
C ILE A 7 -14.04 62.60 10.96
N PHE A 8 -12.97 62.58 10.17
CA PHE A 8 -12.80 61.64 9.06
C PHE A 8 -12.52 60.24 9.61
N THR A 9 -13.57 59.46 9.66
CA THR A 9 -13.42 58.04 10.01
C THR A 9 -12.81 57.29 8.82
N PHE A 10 -11.51 57.02 8.87
CA PHE A 10 -10.81 56.19 7.92
C PHE A 10 -11.16 54.73 8.21
N LEU A 11 -12.12 54.17 7.45
CA LEU A 11 -12.43 52.74 7.49
C LEU A 11 -11.29 51.98 6.79
N LEU A 12 -10.34 51.48 7.54
CA LEU A 12 -9.33 50.54 7.08
C LEU A 12 -10.02 49.19 6.81
N ILE A 13 -10.37 48.95 5.56
CA ILE A 13 -10.74 47.62 5.08
C ILE A 13 -9.48 46.79 5.02
N ILE A 14 -9.22 46.06 6.11
CA ILE A 14 -8.20 45.00 6.12
C ILE A 14 -8.80 43.84 5.32
N THR A 15 -8.56 43.85 4.02
CA THR A 15 -8.75 42.65 3.18
C THR A 15 -7.71 41.63 3.59
N GLY A 16 -8.09 40.77 4.53
CA GLY A 16 -7.29 39.61 4.89
C GLY A 16 -7.10 38.74 3.68
N PHE A 17 -5.97 38.85 3.02
CA PHE A 17 -5.50 37.85 2.07
C PHE A 17 -5.31 36.55 2.85
N VAL A 18 -6.32 35.69 2.82
CA VAL A 18 -6.13 34.30 3.22
C VAL A 18 -5.21 33.69 2.15
N ALA A 19 -3.91 33.63 2.47
CA ALA A 19 -2.97 32.91 1.64
C ALA A 19 -3.42 31.44 1.59
N VAL A 20 -4.11 31.09 0.52
CA VAL A 20 -4.39 29.69 0.20
C VAL A 20 -3.01 29.07 -0.02
N LYS A 21 -2.53 28.33 0.97
CA LYS A 21 -1.28 27.60 0.89
C LYS A 21 -1.48 26.54 -0.22
N THR A 22 -1.07 26.88 -1.44
CA THR A 22 -1.08 25.95 -2.56
C THR A 22 -0.28 24.72 -2.14
N ARG A 23 -0.93 23.57 -2.13
CA ARG A 23 -0.28 22.29 -1.84
C ARG A 23 0.59 21.96 -3.04
N GLU A 24 1.87 22.28 -2.94
CA GLU A 24 2.82 22.01 -4.02
C GLU A 24 3.03 20.51 -4.16
N ILE A 25 2.91 20.04 -5.40
CA ILE A 25 3.32 18.68 -5.77
C ILE A 25 4.85 18.62 -5.66
N PRO A 26 5.41 17.56 -5.08
CA PRO A 26 6.86 17.38 -5.08
C PRO A 26 7.44 17.45 -6.50
N PRO A 27 8.54 18.19 -6.72
CA PRO A 27 9.07 18.45 -8.07
C PRO A 27 9.57 17.19 -8.80
N PHE A 28 9.82 16.11 -8.05
CA PHE A 28 10.18 14.81 -8.61
C PHE A 28 8.97 14.00 -9.11
N LEU A 29 7.73 14.40 -8.78
CA LEU A 29 6.52 13.74 -9.25
C LEU A 29 6.19 14.25 -10.66
N LYS A 30 6.36 13.39 -11.64
CA LYS A 30 6.03 13.70 -13.02
C LYS A 30 4.50 13.67 -13.21
N ILE A 31 3.93 14.82 -13.52
CA ILE A 31 2.50 14.96 -13.80
C ILE A 31 2.21 14.49 -15.23
N CYS A 32 1.16 13.70 -15.38
CA CYS A 32 0.65 13.24 -16.67
C CYS A 32 -0.69 13.90 -16.96
N HIS A 33 -0.97 14.19 -18.23
CA HIS A 33 -2.23 14.75 -18.68
C HIS A 33 -3.20 13.63 -19.07
N ARG A 34 -4.48 13.73 -18.66
CA ARG A 34 -5.48 12.69 -18.94
C ARG A 34 -5.82 12.54 -20.42
N ASN A 35 -5.59 13.60 -21.20
CA ASN A 35 -5.82 13.62 -22.65
C ASN A 35 -4.58 13.22 -23.47
N ASP A 36 -3.46 12.88 -22.80
CA ASP A 36 -2.25 12.41 -23.49
C ASP A 36 -2.51 11.03 -24.12
N PRO A 37 -2.33 10.88 -25.44
CA PRO A 37 -2.46 9.57 -26.10
C PRO A 37 -1.49 8.52 -25.56
N ASN A 38 -0.40 8.96 -24.93
CA ASN A 38 0.60 8.10 -24.29
C ASN A 38 0.49 8.09 -22.75
N LEU A 39 -0.69 8.35 -22.19
CA LEU A 39 -0.93 8.46 -20.75
C LEU A 39 -0.36 7.27 -19.96
N ASN A 40 -0.57 6.04 -20.44
CA ASN A 40 -0.09 4.83 -19.75
C ASN A 40 1.44 4.82 -19.62
N GLU A 41 2.16 5.20 -20.65
CA GLU A 41 3.62 5.30 -20.63
C GLU A 41 4.10 6.49 -19.79
N CYS A 42 3.37 7.60 -19.77
CA CYS A 42 3.64 8.71 -18.87
C CYS A 42 3.54 8.26 -17.42
N ILE A 43 2.46 7.60 -17.02
CA ILE A 43 2.25 7.10 -15.66
C ILE A 43 3.34 6.09 -15.28
N LYS A 44 3.68 5.17 -16.19
CA LYS A 44 4.76 4.22 -15.96
C LYS A 44 6.07 4.93 -15.63
N ARG A 45 6.48 5.90 -16.42
CA ARG A 45 7.69 6.68 -16.17
C ARG A 45 7.62 7.51 -14.88
N SER A 46 6.43 8.04 -14.54
CA SER A 46 6.20 8.74 -13.28
C SER A 46 6.42 7.82 -12.08
N VAL A 47 5.85 6.62 -12.11
CA VAL A 47 6.04 5.61 -11.05
C VAL A 47 7.50 5.19 -10.92
N ASP A 48 8.19 4.95 -12.05
CA ASP A 48 9.62 4.61 -12.04
C ASP A 48 10.48 5.72 -11.43
N SER A 49 10.14 7.00 -11.68
CA SER A 49 10.84 8.15 -11.08
C SER A 49 10.61 8.30 -9.57
N LEU A 50 9.50 7.76 -9.04
CA LEU A 50 9.21 7.77 -7.60
C LEU A 50 10.00 6.73 -6.82
N ARG A 51 10.44 5.66 -7.46
CA ARG A 51 11.08 4.51 -6.80
C ARG A 51 12.21 4.86 -5.83
N PRO A 52 13.18 5.75 -6.15
CA PRO A 52 14.22 6.13 -5.20
C PRO A 52 13.68 6.77 -3.92
N TYR A 53 12.60 7.54 -4.06
CA TYR A 53 11.97 8.25 -2.93
C TYR A 53 11.12 7.33 -2.06
N LEU A 54 10.58 6.24 -2.63
CA LEU A 54 9.81 5.26 -1.87
C LEU A 54 10.65 4.56 -0.81
N LYS A 55 11.97 4.40 -1.00
CA LYS A 55 12.84 3.79 0.00
C LYS A 55 12.76 4.49 1.35
N THR A 56 12.88 5.80 1.34
CA THR A 56 12.87 6.65 2.55
C THR A 56 11.50 7.17 2.90
N GLY A 57 10.51 6.92 2.04
CA GLY A 57 9.17 7.47 2.13
C GLY A 57 9.07 8.90 1.59
N ILE A 58 7.83 9.36 1.43
CA ILE A 58 7.52 10.70 0.91
C ILE A 58 6.56 11.37 1.89
N PRO A 59 7.08 12.06 2.94
CA PRO A 59 6.25 12.64 4.00
C PRO A 59 5.21 13.64 3.47
N THR A 60 5.55 14.39 2.43
CA THR A 60 4.63 15.35 1.79
C THR A 60 3.42 14.68 1.17
N LEU A 61 3.52 13.41 0.77
CA LEU A 61 2.44 12.57 0.25
C LEU A 61 1.88 11.61 1.31
N GLN A 62 2.40 11.65 2.55
CA GLN A 62 2.07 10.72 3.63
C GLN A 62 2.37 9.24 3.28
N ILE A 63 3.36 9.01 2.43
CA ILE A 63 3.87 7.68 2.11
C ILE A 63 4.97 7.34 3.10
N PRO A 64 4.83 6.25 3.87
CA PRO A 64 5.88 5.81 4.79
C PRO A 64 7.10 5.26 4.01
N PRO A 65 8.25 5.06 4.69
CA PRO A 65 9.35 4.29 4.13
C PRO A 65 8.89 2.91 3.66
N CYS A 66 9.32 2.51 2.46
CA CYS A 66 9.00 1.21 1.88
C CYS A 66 10.21 0.25 1.88
N GLU A 67 11.34 0.66 2.49
CA GLU A 67 12.53 -0.19 2.72
C GLU A 67 13.11 0.03 4.12
N PRO A 68 12.73 -0.81 5.07
CA PRO A 68 11.66 -1.79 5.02
C PRO A 68 10.27 -1.15 5.07
N LEU A 69 9.30 -1.76 4.36
CA LEU A 69 7.90 -1.45 4.58
C LEU A 69 7.46 -2.06 5.92
N ARG A 70 6.94 -1.21 6.81
CA ARG A 70 6.49 -1.65 8.13
C ARG A 70 4.98 -1.78 8.16
N VAL A 71 4.51 -2.99 8.52
CA VAL A 71 3.10 -3.28 8.74
C VAL A 71 2.93 -3.66 10.20
N PRO A 72 2.14 -2.92 10.98
CA PRO A 72 2.07 -3.14 12.43
C PRO A 72 1.53 -4.52 12.81
N ARG A 73 0.50 -4.98 12.13
CA ARG A 73 -0.17 -6.24 12.45
C ARG A 73 -0.91 -6.82 11.25
N ILE A 74 -0.83 -8.15 11.12
CA ILE A 74 -1.66 -8.96 10.23
C ILE A 74 -2.24 -10.11 11.05
N GLU A 75 -3.51 -10.39 10.87
CA GLU A 75 -4.18 -11.56 11.43
C GLU A 75 -4.69 -12.43 10.28
N ILE A 76 -4.40 -13.72 10.36
CA ILE A 76 -4.93 -14.73 9.46
C ILE A 76 -5.75 -15.69 10.30
N SER A 77 -7.03 -15.80 10.00
CA SER A 77 -7.94 -16.76 10.63
C SER A 77 -8.61 -17.56 9.52
N GLN A 78 -8.23 -18.81 9.42
CA GLN A 78 -8.77 -19.76 8.45
C GLN A 78 -9.39 -20.92 9.21
N SER A 79 -10.65 -21.23 8.93
CA SER A 79 -11.39 -22.30 9.63
C SER A 79 -11.99 -23.33 8.68
N ALA A 80 -11.75 -23.20 7.38
CA ALA A 80 -12.30 -24.11 6.38
C ALA A 80 -11.19 -24.65 5.47
N GLY A 81 -11.38 -25.86 4.93
CA GLY A 81 -10.41 -26.52 4.06
C GLY A 81 -9.31 -27.27 4.81
N PRO A 82 -8.19 -27.56 4.15
CA PRO A 82 -7.07 -28.32 4.69
C PRO A 82 -6.26 -27.54 5.73
N ILE A 83 -6.48 -26.23 5.85
CA ILE A 83 -5.85 -25.36 6.84
C ILE A 83 -6.92 -24.84 7.80
N SER A 84 -6.71 -25.08 9.09
CA SER A 84 -7.52 -24.52 10.17
C SER A 84 -6.57 -23.94 11.19
N LEU A 85 -6.27 -22.65 11.06
CA LEU A 85 -5.33 -21.97 11.94
C LEU A 85 -5.78 -20.56 12.26
N LYS A 86 -5.31 -20.09 13.40
CA LYS A 86 -5.29 -18.68 13.78
C LYS A 86 -3.84 -18.25 13.95
N SER A 87 -3.42 -17.27 13.18
CA SER A 87 -2.09 -16.71 13.30
C SER A 87 -2.14 -15.19 13.34
N THR A 88 -1.23 -14.63 14.12
CA THR A 88 -1.02 -13.20 14.27
C THR A 88 0.44 -12.90 13.98
N TYR A 89 0.68 -11.92 13.14
CA TYR A 89 2.00 -11.38 12.86
C TYR A 89 2.05 -9.93 13.30
N THR A 90 3.10 -9.53 14.02
CA THR A 90 3.34 -8.16 14.48
C THR A 90 4.75 -7.73 14.12
N ASP A 91 4.99 -6.40 14.15
CA ASP A 91 6.30 -5.81 13.85
C ASP A 91 6.86 -6.30 12.51
N ILE A 92 5.96 -6.38 11.51
CA ILE A 92 6.29 -6.93 10.20
C ILE A 92 7.15 -5.91 9.45
N GLU A 93 8.33 -6.35 9.02
CA GLU A 93 9.23 -5.61 8.15
C GLU A 93 9.40 -6.37 6.84
N VAL A 94 9.11 -5.69 5.72
CA VAL A 94 9.26 -6.25 4.37
C VAL A 94 10.28 -5.44 3.60
N GLN A 95 11.33 -6.10 3.12
CA GLN A 95 12.38 -5.54 2.27
C GLN A 95 12.22 -6.02 0.84
N GLY A 96 12.78 -5.26 -0.11
CA GLY A 96 12.71 -5.56 -1.54
C GLY A 96 11.49 -4.97 -2.25
N GLY A 97 10.55 -4.37 -1.52
CA GLY A 97 9.33 -3.82 -2.08
C GLY A 97 9.56 -2.76 -3.16
N THR A 98 10.64 -1.97 -3.06
CA THR A 98 10.95 -0.93 -4.05
C THR A 98 11.72 -1.45 -5.26
N SER A 99 12.10 -2.72 -5.31
CA SER A 99 12.75 -3.35 -6.46
C SER A 99 11.79 -3.77 -7.57
N PHE A 100 10.49 -3.45 -7.43
CA PHE A 100 9.48 -3.80 -8.42
C PHE A 100 9.82 -3.30 -9.82
N ILE A 101 9.41 -4.07 -10.83
CA ILE A 101 9.45 -3.70 -12.24
C ILE A 101 8.01 -3.54 -12.70
N LEU A 102 7.62 -2.30 -13.07
CA LEU A 102 6.29 -2.03 -13.59
C LEU A 102 6.21 -2.49 -15.05
N LYS A 103 5.58 -3.64 -15.28
CA LYS A 103 5.46 -4.26 -16.61
C LYS A 103 4.49 -3.49 -17.50
N SER A 104 3.31 -3.14 -16.98
CA SER A 104 2.31 -2.39 -17.74
C SER A 104 1.38 -1.57 -16.85
N VAL A 105 0.90 -0.48 -17.42
CA VAL A 105 -0.18 0.36 -16.91
C VAL A 105 -1.29 0.36 -17.95
N LYS A 106 -2.54 0.24 -17.52
CA LYS A 106 -3.73 0.44 -18.36
C LYS A 106 -4.71 1.32 -17.59
N THR A 107 -4.99 2.49 -18.14
CA THR A 107 -5.96 3.43 -17.59
C THR A 107 -7.26 3.34 -18.38
N ASP A 108 -8.36 3.41 -17.66
CA ASP A 108 -9.71 3.59 -18.17
C ASP A 108 -10.29 4.82 -17.45
N ILE A 109 -10.09 5.97 -18.06
CA ILE A 109 -10.41 7.27 -17.46
C ILE A 109 -11.92 7.45 -17.33
N ASP A 110 -12.69 6.89 -18.26
CA ASP A 110 -14.15 7.04 -18.28
C ASP A 110 -14.81 6.24 -17.14
N ASN A 111 -14.20 5.11 -16.78
CA ASN A 111 -14.67 4.25 -15.69
C ASN A 111 -13.86 4.42 -14.40
N ASP A 112 -13.03 5.45 -14.29
CA ASP A 112 -12.21 5.73 -13.11
C ASP A 112 -11.40 4.52 -12.61
N ARG A 113 -10.80 3.78 -13.56
CA ARG A 113 -10.12 2.52 -13.30
C ARG A 113 -8.68 2.51 -13.81
N VAL A 114 -7.78 1.94 -13.00
CA VAL A 114 -6.38 1.72 -13.39
C VAL A 114 -6.00 0.28 -13.11
N LYS A 115 -5.39 -0.39 -14.08
CA LYS A 115 -4.82 -1.73 -13.93
C LYS A 115 -3.30 -1.65 -14.07
N LEU A 116 -2.59 -2.20 -13.08
CA LEU A 116 -1.14 -2.29 -13.05
C LEU A 116 -0.73 -3.75 -13.10
N LYS A 117 0.35 -4.04 -13.85
CA LYS A 117 1.06 -5.31 -13.75
C LYS A 117 2.51 -5.03 -13.38
N LEU A 118 2.98 -5.65 -12.33
CA LEU A 118 4.34 -5.48 -11.84
C LEU A 118 4.95 -6.83 -11.47
N TYR A 119 6.26 -6.87 -11.42
CA TYR A 119 7.05 -8.01 -11.03
C TYR A 119 7.99 -7.60 -9.90
N LEU A 120 8.05 -8.40 -8.86
CA LEU A 120 8.95 -8.25 -7.73
C LEU A 120 9.94 -9.42 -7.75
N PRO A 121 11.24 -9.15 -7.97
CA PRO A 121 12.25 -10.22 -8.02
C PRO A 121 12.37 -10.95 -6.70
N ARG A 122 12.32 -10.22 -5.58
CA ARG A 122 12.48 -10.77 -4.24
C ARG A 122 11.84 -9.87 -3.19
N LEU A 123 11.21 -10.52 -2.21
CA LEU A 123 10.80 -9.91 -0.95
C LEU A 123 11.37 -10.72 0.22
N GLU A 124 11.85 -10.02 1.24
CA GLU A 124 12.26 -10.60 2.51
C GLU A 124 11.35 -10.05 3.61
N MET A 125 10.86 -10.93 4.46
CA MET A 125 9.97 -10.58 5.56
C MET A 125 10.57 -11.04 6.89
N ASN A 126 10.52 -10.17 7.88
CA ASN A 126 10.73 -10.50 9.29
C ASN A 126 9.52 -10.05 10.08
N ALA A 127 9.08 -10.86 11.03
CA ALA A 127 7.94 -10.54 11.88
C ALA A 127 8.00 -11.31 13.20
N GLN A 128 7.37 -10.78 14.24
CA GLN A 128 6.98 -11.62 15.38
C GLN A 128 5.71 -12.36 15.02
N TYR A 129 5.61 -13.63 15.39
CA TYR A 129 4.43 -14.42 15.08
C TYR A 129 3.90 -15.16 16.31
N ASN A 130 2.61 -15.46 16.24
CA ASN A 130 1.95 -16.42 17.12
C ASN A 130 1.01 -17.24 16.25
N VAL A 131 1.10 -18.56 16.30
CA VAL A 131 0.27 -19.49 15.54
C VAL A 131 -0.28 -20.61 16.42
N ASP A 132 -1.54 -20.95 16.18
CA ASP A 132 -2.19 -22.12 16.77
C ASP A 132 -3.19 -22.70 15.75
N GLY A 133 -3.18 -24.01 15.58
CA GLY A 133 -4.11 -24.68 14.68
C GLY A 133 -3.58 -25.92 14.02
N LYS A 134 -3.98 -26.12 12.75
CA LYS A 134 -3.58 -27.26 11.91
C LYS A 134 -3.30 -26.81 10.49
N ILE A 135 -2.26 -27.38 9.89
CA ILE A 135 -1.91 -27.21 8.47
C ILE A 135 -1.84 -28.61 7.86
N LEU A 136 -2.68 -28.90 6.85
CA LEU A 136 -2.76 -30.20 6.17
C LEU A 136 -2.88 -31.37 7.18
N MET A 137 -3.75 -31.22 8.20
CA MET A 137 -4.00 -32.17 9.28
C MET A 137 -2.91 -32.24 10.38
N LEU A 138 -1.74 -31.64 10.20
CA LEU A 138 -0.70 -31.59 11.22
C LEU A 138 -0.95 -30.42 12.19
N PRO A 139 -0.91 -30.66 13.50
CA PRO A 139 -0.99 -29.58 14.47
C PRO A 139 0.22 -28.68 14.37
N ILE A 140 0.01 -27.38 14.52
CA ILE A 140 1.06 -26.38 14.59
C ILE A 140 0.72 -25.42 15.74
N THR A 141 1.71 -25.17 16.58
CA THR A 141 1.64 -24.17 17.64
C THR A 141 3.02 -23.59 17.87
N GLY A 142 3.07 -22.29 18.18
CA GLY A 142 4.33 -21.63 18.48
C GLY A 142 4.20 -20.11 18.43
N ASN A 143 5.24 -19.47 18.95
CA ASN A 143 5.42 -18.03 18.90
C ASN A 143 6.91 -17.70 18.84
N GLY A 144 7.28 -16.68 18.14
CA GLY A 144 8.69 -16.31 17.97
C GLY A 144 8.90 -15.42 16.77
N LEU A 145 10.11 -15.51 16.19
CA LEU A 145 10.46 -14.80 14.97
C LEU A 145 10.08 -15.64 13.74
N ALA A 146 9.35 -15.02 12.81
CA ALA A 146 9.08 -15.55 11.48
C ALA A 146 9.98 -14.85 10.47
N ARG A 147 10.64 -15.61 9.60
CA ARG A 147 11.41 -15.12 8.46
C ARG A 147 10.85 -15.71 7.18
N GLY A 148 10.66 -14.87 6.17
CA GLY A 148 10.17 -15.29 4.86
C GLY A 148 11.05 -14.75 3.75
N ASN A 149 11.25 -15.54 2.71
CA ASN A 149 11.95 -15.17 1.48
C ASN A 149 11.09 -15.62 0.30
N PHE A 150 10.67 -14.67 -0.51
CA PHE A 150 9.76 -14.88 -1.62
C PHE A 150 10.40 -14.35 -2.90
N THR A 151 10.38 -15.13 -3.98
CA THR A 151 10.97 -14.73 -5.26
C THR A 151 10.01 -14.91 -6.41
N ASP A 152 10.29 -14.19 -7.50
CA ASP A 152 9.57 -14.29 -8.77
C ASP A 152 8.08 -14.03 -8.59
N ILE A 153 7.74 -12.85 -8.07
CA ILE A 153 6.37 -12.50 -7.71
C ILE A 153 5.77 -11.66 -8.83
N ASP A 154 4.79 -12.21 -9.54
CA ASP A 154 3.96 -11.47 -10.48
C ASP A 154 2.74 -10.91 -9.77
N VAL A 155 2.49 -9.61 -9.95
CA VAL A 155 1.39 -8.90 -9.28
C VAL A 155 0.51 -8.22 -10.31
N THR A 156 -0.80 -8.39 -10.17
CA THR A 156 -1.82 -7.56 -10.82
C THR A 156 -2.55 -6.75 -9.76
N ALA A 157 -2.52 -5.42 -9.89
CA ALA A 157 -3.31 -4.52 -9.06
C ALA A 157 -4.36 -3.82 -9.92
N ILE A 158 -5.59 -3.74 -9.41
CA ILE A 158 -6.70 -3.00 -10.03
C ILE A 158 -7.18 -1.99 -9.01
N ILE A 159 -7.16 -0.73 -9.42
CA ILE A 159 -7.63 0.40 -8.63
C ILE A 159 -8.93 0.88 -9.26
N GLN A 160 -10.00 0.86 -8.52
CA GLN A 160 -11.29 1.40 -8.90
C GLN A 160 -11.62 2.56 -7.97
N GLY A 161 -12.19 3.62 -8.50
CA GLY A 161 -12.57 4.76 -7.69
C GLY A 161 -13.73 5.54 -8.25
N GLU A 162 -13.94 6.69 -7.66
CA GLU A 162 -14.97 7.64 -8.05
C GLU A 162 -14.47 9.08 -7.89
N ARG A 163 -14.99 9.97 -8.70
CA ARG A 163 -14.77 11.41 -8.57
C ARG A 163 -15.82 12.00 -7.65
N TYR A 164 -15.41 12.86 -6.74
CA TYR A 164 -16.33 13.57 -5.86
C TYR A 164 -15.93 15.03 -5.69
N GLN A 165 -16.93 15.89 -5.50
CA GLN A 165 -16.66 17.29 -5.22
C GLN A 165 -16.44 17.51 -3.72
N SER A 166 -15.31 18.11 -3.37
CA SER A 166 -14.99 18.47 -1.99
C SER A 166 -15.93 19.57 -1.49
N ARG A 167 -16.64 19.32 -0.40
CA ARG A 167 -17.49 20.32 0.24
C ARG A 167 -16.73 21.53 0.79
N LYS A 168 -15.42 21.39 1.04
CA LYS A 168 -14.59 22.45 1.62
C LYS A 168 -14.00 23.37 0.56
N THR A 169 -13.59 22.85 -0.58
CA THR A 169 -12.87 23.61 -1.62
C THR A 169 -13.65 23.74 -2.91
N GLY A 170 -14.70 22.94 -3.13
CA GLY A 170 -15.42 22.86 -4.39
C GLY A 170 -14.67 22.11 -5.50
N GLU A 171 -13.43 21.71 -5.24
CA GLU A 171 -12.58 21.02 -6.22
C GLU A 171 -12.97 19.54 -6.36
N ILE A 172 -12.70 18.97 -7.54
CA ILE A 172 -12.91 17.55 -7.78
C ILE A 172 -11.71 16.76 -7.25
N HIS A 173 -12.00 15.81 -6.39
CA HIS A 173 -11.06 14.84 -5.86
C HIS A 173 -11.40 13.43 -6.37
N TYR A 174 -10.44 12.52 -6.25
CA TYR A 174 -10.62 11.11 -6.52
C TYR A 174 -10.62 10.35 -5.19
N ARG A 175 -11.44 9.30 -5.09
CA ARG A 175 -11.45 8.37 -3.96
C ARG A 175 -11.40 6.96 -4.48
N VAL A 176 -10.44 6.18 -4.02
CA VAL A 176 -10.38 4.74 -4.28
C VAL A 176 -11.47 4.06 -3.47
N THR A 177 -12.44 3.48 -4.16
CA THR A 177 -13.54 2.71 -3.58
C THR A 177 -13.15 1.26 -3.41
N ASP A 178 -12.34 0.75 -4.34
CA ASP A 178 -11.86 -0.62 -4.32
C ASP A 178 -10.41 -0.72 -4.83
N PHE A 179 -9.63 -1.55 -4.17
CA PHE A 179 -8.26 -1.86 -4.55
C PHE A 179 -8.10 -3.37 -4.50
N TYR A 180 -7.94 -3.96 -5.64
CA TYR A 180 -7.79 -5.40 -5.78
C TYR A 180 -6.34 -5.73 -6.10
N VAL A 181 -5.79 -6.71 -5.39
CA VAL A 181 -4.46 -7.26 -5.65
C VAL A 181 -4.59 -8.76 -5.84
N ASP A 182 -3.95 -9.26 -6.88
CA ASP A 182 -3.73 -10.68 -7.12
C ASP A 182 -2.23 -10.87 -7.37
N PHE A 183 -1.63 -11.84 -6.71
CA PHE A 183 -0.20 -12.12 -6.87
C PHE A 183 0.06 -13.63 -6.95
N ASP A 184 1.04 -13.98 -7.78
CA ASP A 184 1.59 -15.32 -7.87
C ASP A 184 3.07 -15.30 -7.48
N VAL A 185 3.46 -16.23 -6.61
CA VAL A 185 4.82 -16.36 -6.09
C VAL A 185 5.49 -17.55 -6.76
N GLY A 186 6.66 -17.33 -7.37
CA GLY A 186 7.42 -18.41 -8.01
C GLY A 186 8.05 -19.35 -7.00
N HIS A 187 8.57 -18.81 -5.90
CA HIS A 187 9.12 -19.61 -4.80
C HIS A 187 8.96 -18.89 -3.45
N ALA A 188 8.67 -19.67 -2.41
CA ALA A 188 8.59 -19.19 -1.03
C ALA A 188 9.41 -20.11 -0.12
N ASN A 189 10.16 -19.50 0.79
CA ASN A 189 10.82 -20.17 1.90
C ASN A 189 10.46 -19.44 3.19
N ILE A 190 10.01 -20.19 4.20
CA ILE A 190 9.56 -19.64 5.49
C ILE A 190 10.27 -20.40 6.61
N HIS A 191 10.71 -19.67 7.63
CA HIS A 191 11.24 -20.24 8.86
C HIS A 191 10.54 -19.61 10.06
N LEU A 192 10.04 -20.47 10.93
CA LEU A 192 9.37 -20.11 12.18
C LEU A 192 10.21 -20.61 13.35
N ASP A 193 10.73 -19.68 14.16
CA ASP A 193 11.48 -20.00 15.36
C ASP A 193 10.52 -20.44 16.49
N ASN A 194 10.99 -21.26 17.42
CA ASN A 194 10.28 -21.63 18.65
C ASN A 194 8.89 -22.27 18.44
N LEU A 195 8.74 -23.08 17.38
CA LEU A 195 7.59 -23.97 17.24
C LEU A 195 7.59 -25.03 18.36
N PHE A 196 6.41 -25.49 18.78
CA PHE A 196 6.24 -26.54 19.78
C PHE A 196 6.99 -26.27 21.10
N ASN A 197 6.97 -25.00 21.55
CA ASN A 197 7.69 -24.54 22.75
C ASN A 197 9.20 -24.79 22.71
N GLY A 198 9.80 -24.74 21.51
CA GLY A 198 11.24 -24.87 21.31
C GLY A 198 11.75 -26.31 21.20
N ASP A 199 10.88 -27.32 21.03
CA ASP A 199 11.32 -28.65 20.65
C ASP A 199 11.97 -28.58 19.26
N SER A 200 13.29 -28.75 19.21
CA SER A 200 14.07 -28.59 17.98
C SER A 200 13.69 -29.61 16.92
N THR A 201 13.46 -30.86 17.30
CA THR A 201 13.13 -31.95 16.37
C THR A 201 11.79 -31.69 15.68
N LEU A 202 10.77 -31.32 16.46
CA LEU A 202 9.45 -30.98 15.91
C LEU A 202 9.48 -29.68 15.13
N SER A 203 10.24 -28.67 15.58
CA SER A 203 10.39 -27.40 14.89
C SER A 203 11.04 -27.57 13.53
N ASP A 204 12.14 -28.30 13.45
CA ASP A 204 12.85 -28.56 12.19
C ASP A 204 11.98 -29.36 11.22
N ALA A 205 11.32 -30.41 11.70
CA ALA A 205 10.41 -31.21 10.90
C ALA A 205 9.23 -30.39 10.35
N MET A 206 8.65 -29.49 11.15
CA MET A 206 7.56 -28.64 10.71
C MET A 206 8.02 -27.58 9.72
N ASN A 207 9.16 -26.93 9.94
CA ASN A 207 9.73 -25.98 8.99
C ASN A 207 10.04 -26.64 7.65
N LEU A 208 10.61 -27.86 7.66
CA LEU A 208 10.81 -28.63 6.44
C LEU A 208 9.47 -28.94 5.74
N PHE A 209 8.49 -29.43 6.49
CA PHE A 209 7.16 -29.72 5.95
C PHE A 209 6.49 -28.50 5.32
N LEU A 210 6.56 -27.32 5.95
CA LEU A 210 6.01 -26.07 5.43
C LEU A 210 6.68 -25.69 4.09
N ASN A 211 8.00 -25.82 4.00
CA ASN A 211 8.75 -25.49 2.80
C ASN A 211 8.53 -26.50 1.67
N ASP A 212 8.43 -27.78 1.97
CA ASP A 212 8.13 -28.82 0.98
C ASP A 212 6.70 -28.67 0.41
N ASN A 213 5.76 -28.18 1.22
CA ASN A 213 4.35 -27.99 0.86
C ASN A 213 3.97 -26.52 0.64
N TRP A 214 4.94 -25.63 0.45
CA TRP A 214 4.70 -24.17 0.45
C TRP A 214 3.62 -23.74 -0.53
N LYS A 215 3.49 -24.37 -1.71
CA LYS A 215 2.48 -24.02 -2.71
C LYS A 215 1.07 -24.24 -2.20
N THR A 216 0.84 -25.36 -1.53
CA THR A 216 -0.48 -25.68 -0.95
C THR A 216 -0.79 -24.74 0.20
N VAL A 217 0.19 -24.47 1.08
CA VAL A 217 0.03 -23.53 2.19
C VAL A 217 -0.23 -22.12 1.66
N ALA A 218 0.55 -21.66 0.68
CA ALA A 218 0.40 -20.35 0.07
C ALA A 218 -0.99 -20.17 -0.58
N ALA A 219 -1.47 -21.18 -1.33
CA ALA A 219 -2.78 -21.12 -1.98
C ALA A 219 -3.93 -20.89 -0.98
N GLU A 220 -3.85 -21.52 0.20
CA GLU A 220 -4.89 -21.40 1.22
C GLU A 220 -4.86 -20.06 1.97
N ILE A 221 -3.68 -19.45 2.16
CA ILE A 221 -3.56 -18.16 2.85
C ILE A 221 -3.60 -16.96 1.88
N LYS A 222 -3.41 -17.20 0.59
CA LYS A 222 -3.36 -16.16 -0.45
C LYS A 222 -4.54 -15.19 -0.38
N PRO A 223 -5.82 -15.61 -0.28
CA PRO A 223 -6.95 -14.69 -0.25
C PRO A 223 -6.91 -13.72 0.96
N ALA A 224 -6.46 -14.19 2.12
CA ALA A 224 -6.33 -13.36 3.31
C ALA A 224 -5.21 -12.32 3.17
N LEU A 225 -4.09 -12.72 2.56
CA LEU A 225 -2.97 -11.82 2.28
C LEU A 225 -3.34 -10.78 1.21
N GLU A 226 -3.97 -11.18 0.12
CA GLU A 226 -4.45 -10.28 -0.94
C GLU A 226 -5.38 -9.21 -0.39
N ASN A 227 -6.32 -9.61 0.46
CA ASN A 227 -7.24 -8.70 1.13
C ASN A 227 -6.49 -7.68 2.01
N THR A 228 -5.54 -8.15 2.82
CA THR A 228 -4.75 -7.30 3.72
C THR A 228 -3.91 -6.29 2.93
N VAL A 229 -3.24 -6.75 1.87
CA VAL A 229 -2.42 -5.90 1.00
C VAL A 229 -3.30 -4.89 0.26
N SER A 230 -4.46 -5.31 -0.23
CA SER A 230 -5.44 -4.44 -0.90
C SER A 230 -5.90 -3.30 0.00
N GLU A 231 -6.30 -3.57 1.23
CA GLU A 231 -6.74 -2.54 2.18
C GLU A 231 -5.60 -1.60 2.60
N LEU A 232 -4.38 -2.10 2.72
CA LEU A 232 -3.19 -1.29 3.00
C LEU A 232 -2.94 -0.27 1.87
N PHE A 233 -2.90 -0.74 0.61
CA PHE A 233 -2.66 0.13 -0.53
C PHE A 233 -3.84 1.06 -0.85
N LYS A 234 -5.08 0.63 -0.63
CA LYS A 234 -6.28 1.49 -0.67
C LYS A 234 -6.16 2.65 0.32
N THR A 235 -5.72 2.36 1.54
CA THR A 235 -5.50 3.37 2.58
C THR A 235 -4.41 4.37 2.15
N PHE A 236 -3.28 3.90 1.64
CA PHE A 236 -2.21 4.78 1.15
C PHE A 236 -2.65 5.64 -0.03
N SER A 237 -3.35 5.04 -0.99
CA SER A 237 -3.88 5.77 -2.15
C SER A 237 -4.83 6.88 -1.72
N ASN A 238 -5.76 6.59 -0.82
CA ASN A 238 -6.73 7.57 -0.34
C ASN A 238 -6.11 8.73 0.45
N LYS A 239 -4.98 8.51 1.14
CA LYS A 239 -4.22 9.60 1.77
C LYS A 239 -3.70 10.61 0.73
N ILE A 240 -3.24 10.14 -0.42
CA ILE A 240 -2.75 11.00 -1.52
C ILE A 240 -3.91 11.72 -2.19
N TYR A 241 -4.93 10.98 -2.62
CA TYR A 241 -6.06 11.52 -3.37
C TYR A 241 -6.94 12.47 -2.54
N SER A 242 -7.02 12.27 -1.23
CA SER A 242 -7.71 13.23 -0.34
C SER A 242 -6.95 14.54 -0.18
N LYS A 243 -5.64 14.54 -0.40
CA LYS A 243 -4.78 15.70 -0.21
C LYS A 243 -4.75 16.62 -1.44
N PHE A 244 -4.79 16.05 -2.64
CA PHE A 244 -4.65 16.78 -3.88
C PHE A 244 -5.92 16.65 -4.74
N PRO A 245 -6.40 17.75 -5.36
CA PRO A 245 -7.43 17.68 -6.38
C PRO A 245 -7.01 16.80 -7.56
N LEU A 246 -7.99 16.18 -8.22
CA LEU A 246 -7.72 15.31 -9.36
C LEU A 246 -7.00 16.06 -10.49
N ASP A 247 -7.42 17.29 -10.80
CA ASP A 247 -6.82 18.12 -11.85
C ASP A 247 -5.38 18.55 -11.52
N THR A 248 -4.98 18.44 -10.24
CA THR A 248 -3.59 18.66 -9.83
C THR A 248 -2.72 17.43 -10.09
N LEU A 249 -3.26 16.22 -9.88
CA LEU A 249 -2.54 14.95 -10.06
C LEU A 249 -2.60 14.45 -11.51
N LEU A 250 -3.72 14.69 -12.18
CA LEU A 250 -3.99 14.23 -13.54
C LEU A 250 -4.80 15.32 -14.28
N PRO A 251 -4.17 16.44 -14.70
CA PRO A 251 -4.84 17.51 -15.42
C PRO A 251 -5.40 17.05 -16.77
N PRO A 252 -6.32 17.84 -17.36
CA PRO A 252 -6.88 17.59 -18.69
C PRO A 252 -5.84 17.47 -19.79
#